data_3144f8f0165af204b09b1acc059ba139
#
_entry.id   3144f8f0165af204b09b1acc059ba139
#
_cell.length_a   1.000
_cell.length_b   1.000
_cell.length_c   1.000
_cell.angle_alpha   90.00
_cell.angle_beta   90.00
_cell.angle_gamma   90.00
#
_symmetry.space_group_name_H-M   'P 1'
#
loop_
_entity.id
_entity.type
_entity.pdbx_description
1 polymer ?
#
loop_
_entity_poly.entity_id
_entity_poly.type
_entity_poly.pdbx_seq_one_letter_code
_entity_poly.pdbx_strand_id
1 'polypeptide(L)' 'MTKLTELEKQKAITCVNYVEIEFRCKRYKLEDEYAELNHYDEELEKKLEHAKEMEEFYSELARKLQEVL' A
#
# COMPACT_ATOMS: atom_id res chain seq x y z
N MET A 1 0.48 -7.67 29.67
CA MET A 1 0.54 -7.28 28.25
C MET A 1 1.22 -5.92 28.13
N THR A 2 2.25 -5.85 27.32
CA THR A 2 3.05 -4.62 27.18
C THR A 2 2.40 -3.73 26.12
N LYS A 3 2.06 -2.51 26.52
CA LYS A 3 1.51 -1.54 25.57
C LYS A 3 2.65 -0.89 24.77
N LEU A 4 2.39 -0.60 23.53
CA LEU A 4 3.34 0.14 22.70
C LEU A 4 3.48 1.58 23.24
N THR A 5 4.69 2.07 23.24
CA THR A 5 4.95 3.48 23.58
C THR A 5 4.47 4.35 22.41
N GLU A 6 4.29 5.65 22.64
CA GLU A 6 3.93 6.57 21.57
C GLU A 6 4.95 6.59 20.47
N LEU A 7 6.24 6.51 20.82
CA LEU A 7 7.30 6.48 19.83
C LEU A 7 7.19 5.23 18.95
N GLU A 8 6.94 4.07 19.57
CA GLU A 8 6.76 2.83 18.83
C GLU A 8 5.57 2.89 17.89
N LYS A 9 4.46 3.46 18.34
CA LYS A 9 3.26 3.63 17.53
C LYS A 9 3.54 4.55 16.34
N GLN A 10 4.21 5.67 16.57
CA GLN A 10 4.57 6.60 15.50
C GLN A 10 5.48 5.94 14.47
N LYS A 11 6.44 5.16 14.93
CA LYS A 11 7.34 4.42 14.03
C LYS A 11 6.57 3.39 13.22
N ALA A 12 5.64 2.69 13.85
CA ALA A 12 4.79 1.71 13.15
C ALA A 12 3.95 2.39 12.06
N ILE A 13 3.33 3.54 12.38
CA ILE A 13 2.54 4.30 11.41
C ILE A 13 3.42 4.76 10.26
N THR A 14 4.61 5.26 10.55
CA THR A 14 5.56 5.69 9.52
C THR A 14 5.92 4.54 8.58
N CYS A 15 6.22 3.37 9.14
CA CYS A 15 6.54 2.18 8.34
C CYS A 15 5.38 1.76 7.45
N VAL A 16 4.16 1.75 7.99
CA VAL A 16 2.97 1.39 7.22
C VAL A 16 2.73 2.39 6.09
N ASN A 17 2.90 3.69 6.37
CA ASN A 17 2.76 4.72 5.34
C ASN A 17 3.80 4.55 4.23
N TYR A 18 5.02 4.18 4.57
CA TYR A 18 6.06 3.91 3.58
C TYR A 18 5.68 2.76 2.66
N VAL A 19 5.17 1.68 3.23
CA VAL A 19 4.74 0.53 2.44
C VAL A 19 3.58 0.92 1.53
N GLU A 20 2.62 1.70 2.03
CA GLU A 20 1.51 2.20 1.23
C GLU A 20 2.02 3.01 0.03
N ILE A 21 2.96 3.91 0.27
CA ILE A 21 3.54 4.75 -0.79
C ILE A 21 4.25 3.89 -1.83
N GLU A 22 4.99 2.87 -1.40
CA GLU A 22 5.66 1.95 -2.31
C GLU A 22 4.67 1.23 -3.23
N PHE A 23 3.56 0.75 -2.68
CA PHE A 23 2.54 0.10 -3.48
C PHE A 23 1.81 1.08 -4.41
N ARG A 24 1.62 2.31 -3.96
CA ARG A 24 1.05 3.36 -4.81
C ARG A 24 1.93 3.66 -6.01
N CYS A 25 3.23 3.82 -5.78
CA CYS A 25 4.19 4.04 -6.87
C CYS A 25 4.22 2.86 -7.82
N LYS A 26 4.20 1.64 -7.29
CA LYS A 26 4.16 0.43 -8.10
C LYS A 26 2.88 0.37 -8.94
N ARG A 27 1.74 0.74 -8.36
CA ARG A 27 0.48 0.79 -9.08
C ARG A 27 0.53 1.78 -10.24
N TYR A 28 1.08 2.97 -10.02
CA TYR A 28 1.22 3.96 -11.09
C TYR A 28 2.09 3.46 -12.23
N LYS A 29 3.20 2.82 -11.91
CA LYS A 29 4.08 2.22 -12.94
C LYS A 29 3.37 1.15 -13.73
N LEU A 30 2.63 0.28 -13.05
CA LEU A 30 1.87 -0.78 -13.70
C LEU A 30 0.75 -0.22 -14.57
N GLU A 31 0.09 0.84 -14.12
CA GLU A 31 -0.95 1.50 -14.92
C GLU A 31 -0.36 2.11 -16.20
N ASP A 32 0.81 2.73 -16.10
CA ASP A 32 1.50 3.29 -17.25
C ASP A 32 1.90 2.19 -18.23
N GLU A 33 2.45 1.08 -17.74
CA GLU A 33 2.81 -0.06 -18.57
C GLU A 33 1.57 -0.65 -19.28
N TYR A 34 0.47 -0.77 -18.54
CA TYR A 34 -0.77 -1.29 -19.09
C TYR A 34 -1.32 -0.37 -20.17
N ALA A 35 -1.24 0.94 -19.96
CA ALA A 35 -1.72 1.92 -20.92
C ALA A 35 -0.90 1.92 -22.22
N GLU A 36 0.38 1.57 -22.16
CA GLU A 36 1.24 1.49 -23.33
C GLU A 36 1.02 0.22 -24.16
N LEU A 37 0.41 -0.82 -23.54
CA LEU A 37 0.10 -2.05 -24.26
C LEU A 37 -1.13 -1.85 -25.16
N ASN A 38 -1.02 -2.41 -26.37
CA ASN A 38 -2.13 -2.38 -27.33
C ASN A 38 -3.03 -3.61 -27.20
N HIS A 39 -2.80 -4.45 -26.20
CA HIS A 39 -3.56 -5.65 -25.98
C HIS A 39 -3.67 -5.96 -24.50
N TYR A 40 -4.62 -6.84 -24.16
CA TYR A 40 -4.85 -7.28 -22.79
C TYR A 40 -3.72 -8.19 -22.33
N ASP A 41 -3.22 -7.94 -21.13
CA ASP A 41 -2.20 -8.76 -20.47
C ASP A 41 -2.73 -9.18 -19.10
N GLU A 42 -3.05 -10.45 -18.96
CA GLU A 42 -3.61 -10.99 -17.73
C GLU A 42 -2.65 -10.91 -16.56
N GLU A 43 -1.36 -11.17 -16.79
CA GLU A 43 -0.35 -11.08 -15.72
C GLU A 43 -0.21 -9.67 -15.19
N LEU A 44 -0.19 -8.71 -16.09
CA LEU A 44 -0.06 -7.30 -15.72
C LEU A 44 -1.30 -6.84 -14.95
N GLU A 45 -2.48 -7.28 -15.39
CA GLU A 45 -3.72 -6.97 -14.69
C GLU A 45 -3.74 -7.53 -13.27
N LYS A 46 -3.27 -8.75 -13.09
CA LYS A 46 -3.18 -9.38 -11.76
C LYS A 46 -2.23 -8.61 -10.86
N LYS A 47 -1.09 -8.19 -11.38
CA LYS A 47 -0.13 -7.39 -10.63
C LYS A 47 -0.72 -6.06 -10.23
N LEU A 48 -1.47 -5.43 -11.12
CA LEU A 48 -2.12 -4.15 -10.86
C LEU A 48 -3.19 -4.30 -9.78
N GLU A 49 -4.01 -5.34 -9.84
CA GLU A 49 -5.03 -5.62 -8.82
C GLU A 49 -4.38 -5.86 -7.47
N HIS A 50 -3.30 -6.65 -7.43
CA HIS A 50 -2.58 -6.92 -6.20
C HIS A 50 -2.03 -5.62 -5.59
N ALA A 51 -1.44 -4.75 -6.41
CA ALA A 51 -0.93 -3.48 -5.94
C ALA A 51 -2.03 -2.59 -5.36
N LYS A 52 -3.19 -2.56 -6.00
CA LYS A 52 -4.35 -1.80 -5.52
C LYS A 52 -4.85 -2.35 -4.17
N GLU A 53 -4.96 -3.67 -4.05
CA GLU A 53 -5.40 -4.31 -2.82
C GLU A 53 -4.44 -4.02 -1.67
N MET A 54 -3.14 -4.09 -1.92
CA MET A 54 -2.13 -3.82 -0.90
C MET A 54 -2.14 -2.35 -0.49
N GLU A 55 -2.30 -1.45 -1.45
CA GLU A 55 -2.41 -0.02 -1.15
C GLU A 55 -3.58 0.26 -0.22
N GLU A 56 -4.75 -0.30 -0.52
CA GLU A 56 -5.93 -0.14 0.33
C GLU A 56 -5.74 -0.77 1.70
N PHE A 57 -5.16 -1.96 1.75
CA PHE A 57 -4.91 -2.65 3.02
C PHE A 57 -4.04 -1.81 3.94
N TYR A 58 -2.93 -1.30 3.44
CA TYR A 58 -2.01 -0.52 4.26
C TYR A 58 -2.55 0.87 4.58
N SER A 59 -3.37 1.45 3.72
CA SER A 59 -4.05 2.70 3.99
C SER A 59 -5.02 2.55 5.17
N GLU A 60 -5.81 1.48 5.18
CA GLU A 60 -6.72 1.19 6.28
C GLU A 60 -5.98 0.85 7.56
N LEU A 61 -4.88 0.09 7.45
CA LEU A 61 -4.07 -0.24 8.61
C LEU A 61 -3.49 1.00 9.26
N ALA A 62 -2.98 1.93 8.45
CA ALA A 62 -2.46 3.20 8.95
C ALA A 62 -3.54 3.99 9.70
N ARG A 63 -4.75 4.03 9.14
CA ARG A 63 -5.88 4.70 9.78
C ARG A 63 -6.22 4.05 11.12
N LYS A 64 -6.28 2.72 11.16
CA LYS A 64 -6.57 1.99 12.38
C LYS A 64 -5.52 2.23 13.46
N LEU A 65 -4.26 2.27 13.07
CA LEU A 65 -3.17 2.56 14.01
C LEU A 65 -3.32 3.97 14.59
N GLN A 66 -3.72 4.94 13.77
CA GLN A 66 -3.96 6.29 14.24
C GLN A 66 -5.13 6.37 15.20
N GLU A 67 -6.19 5.61 14.97
CA GLU A 67 -7.36 5.57 15.84
C GLU A 67 -7.06 4.97 17.21
N VAL A 68 -6.12 4.03 17.28
CA VAL A 68 -5.72 3.39 18.54
C VAL A 68 -4.81 4.30 19.38
N LEU A 69 -4.23 5.31 18.78
CA LEU A 69 -3.46 6.33 19.48
C LEU A 69 -4.38 7.32 20.17
#